data_6ffe790c988363b2c6324ae509923362
#
_entry.id   6ffe790c988363b2c6324ae509923362
#
_cell.length_a   1.000
_cell.length_b   1.000
_cell.length_c   1.000
_cell.angle_alpha   90.00
_cell.angle_beta   90.00
_cell.angle_gamma   90.00
#
_symmetry.space_group_name_H-M   'P 1'
#
loop_
_entity.id
_entity.type
_entity.pdbx_description
1 polymer ?
#
loop_
_entity_poly.entity_id
_entity_poly.type
_entity_poly.pdbx_seq_one_letter_code
_entity_poly.pdbx_strand_id
1 'polypeptide(L)'
;MIVEIKCEAVVREISNYLDGEIDGALRRRMAAHFKTCRRCSAVLDGARNVVRLSGDSRAFDVPPGFGRRLASKLRHHSAQEEGERHSSILLGITDDRVELGSHLIYFWQDEGQFERGVRFVKVGLRADDHCVLFGHIEATDRVLAILRRNGLEPERLLTEHRLTVLRRESSAVVTLSHISRVFEDALRAGAPAIRFLGNLGMGRAPLPGKGEDEVLELESSVTAMAARFPCVVVCMYDVNTLPGRLIMKGGFETHPLAVCGDKLQPNPYYLPEPSAPPGSYVH
;
A
#
# COMPACT_ATOMS: atom_id res chain seq x y z
N MET A 1 53.64 6.07 -4.41
CA MET A 1 52.40 6.46 -5.13
C MET A 1 51.24 6.35 -4.15
N ILE A 2 50.58 7.46 -3.81
CA ILE A 2 49.34 7.41 -2.99
C ILE A 2 48.20 7.03 -3.90
N VAL A 3 47.65 5.82 -3.71
CA VAL A 3 46.50 5.35 -4.49
C VAL A 3 45.32 6.24 -4.17
N GLU A 4 44.80 6.92 -5.21
CA GLU A 4 43.67 7.84 -5.07
C GLU A 4 42.42 7.12 -4.57
N ILE A 5 41.72 7.68 -3.58
CA ILE A 5 40.49 7.11 -3.02
C ILE A 5 39.28 7.84 -3.62
N LYS A 6 38.23 7.09 -4.03
CA LYS A 6 37.00 7.65 -4.60
C LYS A 6 36.11 8.30 -3.51
N CYS A 7 35.36 9.35 -3.88
CA CYS A 7 34.45 10.07 -2.96
C CYS A 7 33.48 9.14 -2.22
N GLU A 8 32.91 8.13 -2.90
CA GLU A 8 31.98 7.18 -2.28
C GLU A 8 32.62 6.39 -1.13
N ALA A 9 33.87 5.94 -1.33
CA ALA A 9 34.62 5.24 -0.29
C ALA A 9 34.96 6.16 0.88
N VAL A 10 35.28 7.46 0.60
CA VAL A 10 35.53 8.46 1.64
C VAL A 10 34.28 8.72 2.48
N VAL A 11 33.11 8.89 1.84
CA VAL A 11 31.85 9.16 2.56
C VAL A 11 31.45 7.96 3.42
N ARG A 12 31.65 6.74 2.95
CA ARG A 12 31.36 5.51 3.70
C ARG A 12 32.18 5.40 4.99
N GLU A 13 33.42 5.84 4.97
CA GLU A 13 34.36 5.69 6.06
C GLU A 13 34.48 6.97 6.94
N ILE A 14 33.64 7.97 6.72
CA ILE A 14 33.81 9.28 7.38
C ILE A 14 33.57 9.20 8.89
N SER A 15 32.62 8.37 9.34
CA SER A 15 32.35 8.14 10.76
C SER A 15 33.55 7.45 11.42
N ASN A 16 34.03 6.35 10.85
CA ASN A 16 35.19 5.62 11.32
C ASN A 16 36.47 6.50 11.33
N TYR A 17 36.57 7.44 10.36
CA TYR A 17 37.65 8.43 10.33
C TYR A 17 37.58 9.40 11.51
N LEU A 18 36.37 9.86 11.88
CA LEU A 18 36.14 10.76 13.03
C LEU A 18 36.41 10.07 14.35
N ASP A 19 35.97 8.81 14.48
CA ASP A 19 36.12 8.00 15.69
C ASP A 19 37.54 7.45 15.84
N GLY A 20 38.35 7.55 14.80
CA GLY A 20 39.74 7.05 14.82
C GLY A 20 39.87 5.55 14.55
N GLU A 21 38.78 4.89 14.17
CA GLU A 21 38.65 3.44 13.98
C GLU A 21 39.04 2.94 12.57
N ILE A 22 39.96 3.62 11.91
CA ILE A 22 40.51 3.24 10.59
C ILE A 22 42.01 3.02 10.64
N ASP A 23 42.50 2.14 9.74
CA ASP A 23 43.94 1.92 9.63
C ASP A 23 44.70 3.17 9.15
N GLY A 24 45.99 3.24 9.51
CA GLY A 24 46.80 4.42 9.24
C GLY A 24 47.04 4.68 7.74
N ALA A 25 46.94 3.67 6.88
CA ALA A 25 47.11 3.82 5.42
C ALA A 25 45.85 4.47 4.82
N LEU A 26 44.66 4.01 5.19
CA LEU A 26 43.40 4.58 4.78
C LEU A 26 43.23 6.00 5.31
N ARG A 27 43.62 6.26 6.59
CA ARG A 27 43.57 7.58 7.20
C ARG A 27 44.39 8.60 6.41
N ARG A 28 45.61 8.24 5.98
CA ARG A 28 46.47 9.12 5.15
C ARG A 28 45.84 9.40 3.78
N ARG A 29 45.28 8.39 3.15
CA ARG A 29 44.58 8.51 1.85
C ARG A 29 43.37 9.45 1.94
N MET A 30 42.54 9.27 2.98
CA MET A 30 41.37 10.15 3.22
C MET A 30 41.80 11.58 3.53
N ALA A 31 42.83 11.77 4.37
CA ALA A 31 43.36 13.10 4.68
C ALA A 31 43.91 13.83 3.43
N ALA A 32 44.58 13.11 2.52
CA ALA A 32 45.00 13.66 1.23
C ALA A 32 43.78 14.03 0.33
N HIS A 33 42.77 13.18 0.28
CA HIS A 33 41.54 13.42 -0.47
C HIS A 33 40.79 14.69 0.02
N PHE A 34 40.68 14.90 1.33
CA PHE A 34 40.02 16.08 1.90
C PHE A 34 40.71 17.38 1.54
N LYS A 35 42.02 17.39 1.26
CA LYS A 35 42.76 18.59 0.81
C LYS A 35 42.40 18.99 -0.62
N THR A 36 41.98 18.05 -1.45
CA THR A 36 41.75 18.26 -2.88
C THR A 36 40.28 18.26 -3.27
N CYS A 37 39.43 17.59 -2.52
CA CYS A 37 38.00 17.45 -2.80
C CYS A 37 37.14 18.32 -1.89
N ARG A 38 36.68 19.47 -2.41
CA ARG A 38 35.81 20.42 -1.66
C ARG A 38 34.52 19.77 -1.11
N ARG A 39 33.92 18.87 -1.90
CA ARG A 39 32.68 18.17 -1.51
C ARG A 39 32.88 17.29 -0.27
N CYS A 40 33.89 16.44 -0.28
CA CYS A 40 34.18 15.56 0.86
C CYS A 40 34.70 16.33 2.08
N SER A 41 35.43 17.43 1.89
CA SER A 41 35.82 18.34 2.98
C SER A 41 34.60 18.94 3.66
N ALA A 42 33.63 19.46 2.89
CA ALA A 42 32.38 20.00 3.46
C ALA A 42 31.58 18.97 4.25
N VAL A 43 31.49 17.71 3.76
CA VAL A 43 30.84 16.62 4.50
C VAL A 43 31.55 16.31 5.81
N LEU A 44 32.90 16.26 5.79
CA LEU A 44 33.72 16.06 7.01
C LEU A 44 33.49 17.17 8.03
N ASP A 45 33.49 18.43 7.60
CA ASP A 45 33.30 19.59 8.47
C ASP A 45 31.87 19.60 9.06
N GLY A 46 30.85 19.23 8.26
CA GLY A 46 29.51 19.06 8.72
C GLY A 46 29.39 17.96 9.80
N ALA A 47 30.00 16.81 9.54
CA ALA A 47 29.99 15.69 10.50
C ALA A 47 30.74 16.08 11.80
N ARG A 48 31.90 16.74 11.73
CA ARG A 48 32.60 17.25 12.91
C ARG A 48 31.77 18.25 13.72
N ASN A 49 31.03 19.12 13.06
CA ASN A 49 30.15 20.06 13.73
C ASN A 49 29.00 19.34 14.47
N VAL A 50 28.41 18.35 13.87
CA VAL A 50 27.38 17.51 14.54
C VAL A 50 27.96 16.82 15.76
N VAL A 51 29.10 16.15 15.64
CA VAL A 51 29.77 15.49 16.78
C VAL A 51 30.10 16.48 17.89
N ARG A 52 30.61 17.68 17.54
CA ARG A 52 30.92 18.75 18.51
C ARG A 52 29.68 19.24 19.23
N LEU A 53 28.57 19.45 18.49
CA LEU A 53 27.32 19.93 19.07
C LEU A 53 26.65 18.88 19.95
N SER A 54 26.72 17.61 19.57
CA SER A 54 26.16 16.49 20.35
C SER A 54 27.06 16.09 21.53
N GLY A 55 28.39 16.30 21.43
CA GLY A 55 29.37 15.97 22.48
C GLY A 55 29.63 17.10 23.45
N ASP A 56 29.01 18.27 23.30
CA ASP A 56 29.15 19.37 24.24
C ASP A 56 28.38 19.04 25.52
N SER A 57 29.12 18.55 26.52
CA SER A 57 28.61 18.15 27.83
C SER A 57 28.17 19.30 28.73
N ARG A 58 28.10 20.54 28.19
CA ARG A 58 27.47 21.64 28.91
C ARG A 58 26.03 21.28 29.20
N ALA A 59 25.71 21.13 30.48
CA ALA A 59 24.33 20.98 30.93
C ALA A 59 23.55 22.21 30.42
N PHE A 60 22.75 22.00 29.36
CA PHE A 60 21.78 23.00 28.95
C PHE A 60 20.74 23.11 30.06
N ASP A 61 20.58 24.28 30.65
CA ASP A 61 19.43 24.55 31.52
C ASP A 61 18.18 24.38 30.70
N VAL A 62 17.55 23.27 30.91
CA VAL A 62 16.31 22.91 30.22
C VAL A 62 15.20 23.80 30.74
N PRO A 63 14.55 24.64 29.92
CA PRO A 63 13.52 25.56 30.39
C PRO A 63 12.42 24.81 31.20
N PRO A 64 11.92 25.40 32.27
CA PRO A 64 10.86 24.77 33.08
C PRO A 64 9.69 24.26 32.21
N GLY A 65 9.31 23.01 32.39
CA GLY A 65 8.23 22.39 31.64
C GLY A 65 8.60 21.86 30.24
N PHE A 66 9.88 21.96 29.80
CA PHE A 66 10.31 21.40 28.50
C PHE A 66 10.04 19.90 28.42
N GLY A 67 10.39 19.12 29.47
CA GLY A 67 10.14 17.68 29.52
C GLY A 67 8.64 17.34 29.34
N ARG A 68 7.75 18.11 29.96
CA ARG A 68 6.29 17.94 29.78
C ARG A 68 5.85 18.27 28.37
N ARG A 69 6.36 19.35 27.76
CA ARG A 69 6.05 19.73 26.37
C ARG A 69 6.59 18.70 25.37
N LEU A 70 7.82 18.20 25.61
CA LEU A 70 8.40 17.14 24.78
C LEU A 70 7.61 15.86 24.89
N ALA A 71 7.30 15.41 26.12
CA ALA A 71 6.49 14.22 26.35
C ALA A 71 5.07 14.34 25.76
N SER A 72 4.48 15.55 25.79
CA SER A 72 3.20 15.79 25.09
C SER A 72 3.34 15.68 23.59
N LYS A 73 4.38 16.30 22.99
CA LYS A 73 4.64 16.21 21.54
C LYS A 73 4.93 14.76 21.11
N LEU A 74 5.71 14.00 21.87
CA LEU A 74 5.99 12.60 21.59
C LEU A 74 4.73 11.73 21.67
N ARG A 75 3.85 11.97 22.68
CA ARG A 75 2.54 11.29 22.75
C ARG A 75 1.62 11.65 21.58
N HIS A 76 1.59 12.92 21.16
CA HIS A 76 0.84 13.31 19.97
C HIS A 76 1.40 12.69 18.70
N HIS A 77 2.72 12.58 18.58
CA HIS A 77 3.35 11.93 17.44
C HIS A 77 3.08 10.44 17.40
N SER A 78 3.20 9.74 18.54
CA SER A 78 2.84 8.32 18.63
C SER A 78 1.34 8.06 18.40
N ALA A 79 0.46 8.94 18.87
CA ALA A 79 -0.97 8.85 18.61
C ALA A 79 -1.31 9.14 17.13
N GLN A 80 -0.58 10.06 16.47
CA GLN A 80 -0.69 10.28 15.02
C GLN A 80 -0.16 9.07 14.22
N GLU A 81 0.99 8.50 14.60
CA GLU A 81 1.51 7.29 13.96
C GLU A 81 0.62 6.06 14.18
N GLU A 82 -0.03 5.95 15.35
CA GLU A 82 -1.05 4.93 15.61
C GLU A 82 -2.32 5.21 14.81
N GLY A 83 -2.77 6.45 14.71
CA GLY A 83 -3.90 6.87 13.86
C GLY A 83 -3.61 6.62 12.39
N GLU A 84 -2.41 6.92 11.90
CA GLU A 84 -1.98 6.64 10.53
C GLU A 84 -1.86 5.13 10.25
N ARG A 85 -1.41 4.33 11.23
CA ARG A 85 -1.40 2.86 11.12
C ARG A 85 -2.80 2.26 11.08
N HIS A 86 -3.78 2.86 11.76
CA HIS A 86 -5.18 2.44 11.71
C HIS A 86 -5.91 2.95 10.47
N SER A 87 -5.39 3.98 9.79
CA SER A 87 -5.96 4.53 8.57
C SER A 87 -5.42 3.91 7.28
N SER A 88 -4.37 3.09 7.34
CA SER A 88 -3.73 2.48 6.19
C SER A 88 -3.30 1.04 6.44
N ILE A 89 -3.26 0.23 5.37
CA ILE A 89 -2.83 -1.17 5.41
C ILE A 89 -1.68 -1.41 4.43
N LEU A 90 -0.83 -2.41 4.71
CA LEU A 90 0.17 -2.87 3.75
C LEU A 90 -0.53 -3.54 2.57
N LEU A 91 -0.26 -3.09 1.35
CA LEU A 91 -0.94 -3.61 0.14
C LEU A 91 -0.59 -5.08 -0.13
N GLY A 92 0.68 -5.45 0.00
CA GLY A 92 1.17 -6.82 -0.22
C GLY A 92 1.38 -7.19 -1.70
N ILE A 93 0.73 -6.52 -2.64
CA ILE A 93 1.03 -6.60 -4.07
C ILE A 93 2.36 -5.89 -4.33
N THR A 94 2.53 -4.75 -3.69
CA THR A 94 3.75 -3.95 -3.56
C THR A 94 4.08 -3.77 -2.08
N ASP A 95 5.21 -3.15 -1.76
CA ASP A 95 5.59 -2.81 -0.39
C ASP A 95 4.95 -1.51 0.10
N ASP A 96 4.09 -0.90 -0.71
CA ASP A 96 3.40 0.34 -0.37
C ASP A 96 2.30 0.09 0.69
N ARG A 97 2.02 1.12 1.46
CA ARG A 97 0.81 1.21 2.28
C ARG A 97 -0.26 1.98 1.51
N VAL A 98 -1.51 1.60 1.73
CA VAL A 98 -2.68 2.20 1.10
C VAL A 98 -3.69 2.60 2.15
N GLU A 99 -4.26 3.78 2.01
CA GLU A 99 -5.27 4.31 2.93
C GLU A 99 -6.56 3.49 2.86
N LEU A 100 -7.21 3.32 4.01
CA LEU A 100 -8.54 2.73 4.07
C LEU A 100 -9.55 3.61 3.34
N GLY A 101 -10.53 3.01 2.71
CA GLY A 101 -11.47 3.69 1.80
C GLY A 101 -10.99 3.72 0.35
N SER A 102 -9.85 3.14 0.04
CA SER A 102 -9.26 3.18 -1.32
C SER A 102 -9.81 2.09 -2.24
N HIS A 103 -9.92 2.46 -3.51
CA HIS A 103 -10.25 1.57 -4.63
C HIS A 103 -9.14 1.65 -5.67
N LEU A 104 -8.57 0.50 -6.05
CA LEU A 104 -7.43 0.44 -6.96
C LEU A 104 -7.52 -0.69 -7.98
N ILE A 105 -6.92 -0.46 -9.13
CA ILE A 105 -6.80 -1.42 -10.22
C ILE A 105 -5.45 -2.12 -10.21
N TYR A 106 -5.45 -3.42 -10.48
CA TYR A 106 -4.28 -4.24 -10.74
C TYR A 106 -4.48 -5.06 -12.01
N PHE A 107 -3.70 -4.76 -13.03
CA PHE A 107 -3.70 -5.52 -14.29
C PHE A 107 -2.72 -6.69 -14.20
N TRP A 108 -3.15 -7.86 -14.71
CA TRP A 108 -2.29 -9.04 -14.77
C TRP A 108 -2.44 -9.76 -16.11
N GLN A 109 -1.37 -10.43 -16.54
CA GLN A 109 -1.30 -11.14 -17.82
C GLN A 109 -0.66 -12.53 -17.71
N ASP A 110 -0.04 -12.85 -16.58
CA ASP A 110 0.63 -14.13 -16.33
C ASP A 110 0.39 -14.64 -14.91
N GLU A 111 0.76 -15.91 -14.67
CA GLU A 111 0.58 -16.57 -13.37
C GLU A 111 1.30 -15.84 -12.23
N GLY A 112 2.51 -15.38 -12.47
CA GLY A 112 3.32 -14.70 -11.46
C GLY A 112 2.67 -13.39 -11.01
N GLN A 113 2.10 -12.64 -11.95
CA GLN A 113 1.34 -11.42 -11.66
C GLN A 113 0.03 -11.73 -10.95
N PHE A 114 -0.70 -12.79 -11.36
CA PHE A 114 -1.90 -13.22 -10.64
C PHE A 114 -1.58 -13.61 -9.19
N GLU A 115 -0.55 -14.42 -8.95
CA GLU A 115 -0.11 -14.79 -7.60
C GLU A 115 0.32 -13.57 -6.77
N ARG A 116 0.95 -12.57 -7.42
CA ARG A 116 1.28 -11.31 -6.77
C ARG A 116 0.04 -10.59 -6.28
N GLY A 117 -1.03 -10.52 -7.09
CA GLY A 117 -2.32 -9.97 -6.68
C GLY A 117 -2.91 -10.67 -5.45
N VAL A 118 -2.81 -12.00 -5.40
CA VAL A 118 -3.31 -12.81 -4.26
C VAL A 118 -2.56 -12.51 -2.96
N ARG A 119 -1.34 -11.95 -3.01
CA ARG A 119 -0.61 -11.53 -1.79
C ARG A 119 -1.37 -10.50 -0.97
N PHE A 120 -2.21 -9.67 -1.60
CA PHE A 120 -3.09 -8.73 -0.92
C PHE A 120 -3.98 -9.43 0.13
N VAL A 121 -4.61 -10.53 -0.26
CA VAL A 121 -5.44 -11.35 0.64
C VAL A 121 -4.58 -12.06 1.68
N LYS A 122 -3.46 -12.66 1.25
CA LYS A 122 -2.57 -13.39 2.15
C LYS A 122 -2.02 -12.51 3.29
N VAL A 123 -1.64 -11.27 2.98
CA VAL A 123 -1.15 -10.31 3.99
C VAL A 123 -2.28 -9.93 4.94
N GLY A 124 -3.49 -9.70 4.44
CA GLY A 124 -4.65 -9.38 5.26
C GLY A 124 -5.03 -10.48 6.23
N LEU A 125 -5.11 -11.72 5.76
CA LEU A 125 -5.40 -12.87 6.61
C LEU A 125 -4.38 -13.08 7.73
N ARG A 126 -3.12 -12.65 7.53
CA ARG A 126 -2.08 -12.65 8.56
C ARG A 126 -2.15 -11.46 9.52
N ALA A 127 -2.79 -10.38 9.12
CA ALA A 127 -2.99 -9.17 9.92
C ALA A 127 -4.37 -9.14 10.61
N ASP A 128 -5.10 -10.26 10.60
CA ASP A 128 -6.45 -10.42 11.12
C ASP A 128 -7.52 -9.54 10.44
N ASP A 129 -7.23 -9.03 9.23
CA ASP A 129 -8.23 -8.37 8.41
C ASP A 129 -9.28 -9.36 7.92
N HIS A 130 -10.50 -8.89 7.70
CA HIS A 130 -11.52 -9.68 7.02
C HIS A 130 -11.30 -9.60 5.51
N CYS A 131 -11.14 -10.75 4.86
CA CYS A 131 -10.90 -10.81 3.42
C CYS A 131 -12.15 -11.27 2.66
N VAL A 132 -12.45 -10.58 1.56
CA VAL A 132 -13.58 -10.90 0.67
C VAL A 132 -13.05 -11.17 -0.72
N LEU A 133 -13.41 -12.33 -1.28
CA LEU A 133 -13.15 -12.68 -2.67
C LEU A 133 -14.42 -12.50 -3.48
N PHE A 134 -14.33 -11.82 -4.60
CA PHE A 134 -15.43 -11.58 -5.51
C PHE A 134 -15.03 -11.90 -6.95
N GLY A 135 -15.87 -12.61 -7.68
CA GLY A 135 -15.61 -12.95 -9.08
C GLY A 135 -16.20 -14.27 -9.51
N HIS A 136 -15.71 -14.80 -10.63
CA HIS A 136 -16.09 -16.12 -11.13
C HIS A 136 -15.55 -17.22 -10.22
N ILE A 137 -16.26 -18.38 -10.24
CA ILE A 137 -15.88 -19.52 -9.41
C ILE A 137 -14.44 -19.97 -9.70
N GLU A 138 -14.05 -20.01 -10.96
CA GLU A 138 -12.72 -20.44 -11.39
C GLU A 138 -11.62 -19.51 -10.83
N ALA A 139 -11.87 -18.21 -10.82
CA ALA A 139 -10.94 -17.23 -10.22
C ALA A 139 -10.84 -17.42 -8.71
N THR A 140 -11.97 -17.62 -8.05
CA THR A 140 -12.03 -17.87 -6.61
C THR A 140 -11.30 -19.16 -6.24
N ASP A 141 -11.57 -20.26 -6.93
CA ASP A 141 -10.92 -21.55 -6.67
C ASP A 141 -9.40 -21.46 -6.84
N ARG A 142 -8.94 -20.69 -7.84
CA ARG A 142 -7.51 -20.45 -8.07
C ARG A 142 -6.89 -19.64 -6.93
N VAL A 143 -7.55 -18.60 -6.42
CA VAL A 143 -7.10 -17.84 -5.24
C VAL A 143 -7.01 -18.79 -4.03
N LEU A 144 -8.04 -19.58 -3.75
CA LEU A 144 -8.04 -20.53 -2.63
C LEU A 144 -6.91 -21.56 -2.77
N ALA A 145 -6.65 -22.07 -3.97
CA ALA A 145 -5.53 -22.99 -4.24
C ALA A 145 -4.17 -22.34 -3.95
N ILE A 146 -3.98 -21.06 -4.31
CA ILE A 146 -2.76 -20.31 -4.00
C ILE A 146 -2.61 -20.09 -2.49
N LEU A 147 -3.68 -19.75 -1.79
CA LEU A 147 -3.66 -19.61 -0.33
C LEU A 147 -3.23 -20.92 0.36
N ARG A 148 -3.77 -22.09 -0.07
CA ARG A 148 -3.37 -23.41 0.45
C ARG A 148 -1.88 -23.68 0.21
N ARG A 149 -1.36 -23.44 -1.01
CA ARG A 149 0.08 -23.60 -1.32
C ARG A 149 0.97 -22.70 -0.46
N ASN A 150 0.44 -21.59 0.04
CA ASN A 150 1.13 -20.66 0.92
C ASN A 150 0.95 -20.94 2.43
N GLY A 151 0.43 -22.13 2.78
CA GLY A 151 0.29 -22.59 4.16
C GLY A 151 -0.90 -21.97 4.92
N LEU A 152 -1.90 -21.45 4.22
CA LEU A 152 -3.16 -21.02 4.80
C LEU A 152 -4.22 -22.14 4.64
N GLU A 153 -5.21 -22.16 5.51
CA GLU A 153 -6.32 -23.11 5.53
C GLU A 153 -7.62 -22.38 5.15
N PRO A 154 -7.92 -22.18 3.83
CA PRO A 154 -9.08 -21.40 3.41
C PRO A 154 -10.41 -21.92 3.96
N GLU A 155 -10.59 -23.22 4.07
CA GLU A 155 -11.81 -23.85 4.59
C GLU A 155 -12.06 -23.45 6.05
N ARG A 156 -11.01 -23.42 6.86
CA ARG A 156 -11.06 -22.95 8.24
C ARG A 156 -11.36 -21.46 8.30
N LEU A 157 -10.69 -20.66 7.47
CA LEU A 157 -10.90 -19.22 7.41
C LEU A 157 -12.32 -18.84 6.97
N LEU A 158 -12.94 -19.62 6.08
CA LEU A 158 -14.35 -19.49 5.71
C LEU A 158 -15.26 -19.82 6.89
N THR A 159 -14.99 -20.89 7.63
CA THR A 159 -15.77 -21.29 8.81
C THR A 159 -15.63 -20.28 9.96
N GLU A 160 -14.44 -19.72 10.15
CA GLU A 160 -14.15 -18.69 11.15
C GLU A 160 -14.65 -17.29 10.74
N HIS A 161 -15.30 -17.15 9.60
CA HIS A 161 -15.76 -15.87 9.03
C HIS A 161 -14.65 -14.82 8.88
N ARG A 162 -13.40 -15.25 8.64
CA ARG A 162 -12.27 -14.39 8.33
C ARG A 162 -12.07 -14.22 6.81
N LEU A 163 -12.62 -15.12 6.04
CA LEU A 163 -12.66 -15.10 4.60
C LEU A 163 -14.11 -15.28 4.15
N THR A 164 -14.55 -14.48 3.19
CA THR A 164 -15.88 -14.60 2.56
C THR A 164 -15.72 -14.69 1.06
N VAL A 165 -16.51 -15.53 0.42
CA VAL A 165 -16.60 -15.63 -1.05
C VAL A 165 -17.94 -15.09 -1.47
N LEU A 166 -17.93 -14.04 -2.28
CA LEU A 166 -19.11 -13.43 -2.88
C LEU A 166 -19.15 -13.68 -4.38
N ARG A 167 -20.36 -13.76 -4.89
CA ARG A 167 -20.65 -13.83 -6.31
C ARG A 167 -21.48 -12.64 -6.71
N ARG A 168 -21.46 -12.36 -8.00
CA ARG A 168 -22.31 -11.34 -8.59
C ARG A 168 -23.78 -11.75 -8.48
N GLU A 169 -24.59 -10.77 -8.09
CA GLU A 169 -26.05 -10.90 -8.01
C GLU A 169 -26.72 -10.45 -9.32
N SER A 170 -28.04 -10.38 -9.30
CA SER A 170 -28.88 -10.06 -10.46
C SER A 170 -28.68 -8.66 -11.05
N SER A 171 -28.14 -7.71 -10.26
CA SER A 171 -27.84 -6.35 -10.69
C SER A 171 -26.68 -5.76 -9.89
N ALA A 172 -26.09 -4.67 -10.39
CA ALA A 172 -25.06 -3.91 -9.69
C ALA A 172 -25.54 -3.42 -8.31
N VAL A 173 -26.74 -2.88 -8.23
CA VAL A 173 -27.34 -2.38 -6.97
C VAL A 173 -27.47 -3.48 -5.92
N VAL A 174 -27.99 -4.65 -6.31
CA VAL A 174 -28.13 -5.79 -5.39
C VAL A 174 -26.77 -6.31 -4.96
N THR A 175 -25.82 -6.39 -5.90
CA THR A 175 -24.43 -6.78 -5.62
C THR A 175 -23.79 -5.85 -4.60
N LEU A 176 -23.85 -4.53 -4.79
CA LEU A 176 -23.29 -3.53 -3.88
C LEU A 176 -23.95 -3.57 -2.50
N SER A 177 -25.28 -3.76 -2.45
CA SER A 177 -26.00 -3.90 -1.19
C SER A 177 -25.54 -5.14 -0.41
N HIS A 178 -25.30 -6.25 -1.12
CA HIS A 178 -24.78 -7.47 -0.49
C HIS A 178 -23.34 -7.29 -0.01
N ILE A 179 -22.46 -6.69 -0.80
CA ILE A 179 -21.08 -6.35 -0.40
C ILE A 179 -21.08 -5.47 0.85
N SER A 180 -21.89 -4.41 0.86
CA SER A 180 -21.98 -3.49 2.01
C SER A 180 -22.42 -4.21 3.27
N ARG A 181 -23.39 -5.12 3.19
CA ARG A 181 -23.85 -5.93 4.34
C ARG A 181 -22.73 -6.82 4.88
N VAL A 182 -21.98 -7.49 4.00
CA VAL A 182 -20.83 -8.32 4.42
C VAL A 182 -19.78 -7.48 5.12
N PHE A 183 -19.54 -6.26 4.65
CA PHE A 183 -18.60 -5.33 5.30
C PHE A 183 -19.08 -4.92 6.69
N GLU A 184 -20.36 -4.56 6.82
CA GLU A 184 -20.97 -4.22 8.11
C GLU A 184 -20.89 -5.38 9.11
N ASP A 185 -21.18 -6.61 8.65
CA ASP A 185 -21.11 -7.80 9.49
C ASP A 185 -19.67 -8.09 9.95
N ALA A 186 -18.69 -7.98 9.07
CA ALA A 186 -17.28 -8.15 9.40
C ALA A 186 -16.78 -7.13 10.43
N LEU A 187 -17.14 -5.86 10.26
CA LEU A 187 -16.77 -4.79 11.21
C LEU A 187 -17.48 -4.98 12.56
N ARG A 188 -18.74 -5.41 12.57
CA ARG A 188 -19.47 -5.72 13.79
C ARG A 188 -18.87 -6.93 14.53
N ALA A 189 -18.27 -7.87 13.79
CA ALA A 189 -17.52 -8.97 14.34
C ALA A 189 -16.12 -8.59 14.87
N GLY A 190 -15.70 -7.32 14.69
CA GLY A 190 -14.45 -6.79 15.21
C GLY A 190 -13.26 -6.82 14.23
N ALA A 191 -13.50 -7.01 12.94
CA ALA A 191 -12.42 -6.94 11.94
C ALA A 191 -11.78 -5.53 11.93
N PRO A 192 -10.45 -5.40 12.02
CA PRO A 192 -9.78 -4.10 12.04
C PRO A 192 -9.86 -3.38 10.69
N ALA A 193 -9.86 -4.13 9.60
CA ALA A 193 -9.99 -3.65 8.23
C ALA A 193 -10.59 -4.74 7.33
N ILE A 194 -11.05 -4.34 6.16
CA ILE A 194 -11.61 -5.23 5.15
C ILE A 194 -10.75 -5.17 3.89
N ARG A 195 -10.42 -6.34 3.34
CA ARG A 195 -9.76 -6.47 2.05
C ARG A 195 -10.70 -7.12 1.06
N PHE A 196 -11.05 -6.39 0.04
CA PHE A 196 -11.91 -6.91 -1.03
C PHE A 196 -11.07 -7.13 -2.30
N LEU A 197 -11.01 -8.36 -2.78
CA LEU A 197 -10.34 -8.73 -4.02
C LEU A 197 -11.38 -9.11 -5.07
N GLY A 198 -11.60 -8.22 -6.02
CA GLY A 198 -12.42 -8.48 -7.21
C GLY A 198 -11.58 -9.07 -8.33
N ASN A 199 -12.07 -10.13 -8.98
CA ASN A 199 -11.42 -10.74 -10.15
C ASN A 199 -12.31 -10.62 -11.37
N LEU A 200 -11.79 -9.95 -12.41
CA LEU A 200 -12.43 -9.84 -13.72
C LEU A 200 -11.59 -10.55 -14.80
N GLY A 201 -12.26 -11.33 -15.64
CA GLY A 201 -11.63 -12.13 -16.69
C GLY A 201 -11.46 -13.59 -16.32
N MET A 202 -10.25 -14.11 -16.20
CA MET A 202 -9.92 -15.53 -15.98
C MET A 202 -10.48 -16.46 -17.07
N GLY A 203 -10.25 -16.08 -18.33
CA GLY A 203 -10.73 -16.85 -19.48
C GLY A 203 -12.22 -16.66 -19.79
N ARG A 204 -12.92 -15.79 -19.05
CA ARG A 204 -14.33 -15.45 -19.27
C ARG A 204 -14.51 -13.94 -19.33
N ALA A 205 -14.61 -13.42 -20.55
CA ALA A 205 -15.07 -12.05 -20.75
C ALA A 205 -16.59 -11.96 -20.41
N PRO A 206 -17.06 -10.85 -19.84
CA PRO A 206 -18.49 -10.57 -19.80
C PRO A 206 -19.09 -10.62 -21.22
N LEU A 207 -20.36 -10.99 -21.29
CA LEU A 207 -21.07 -10.95 -22.58
C LEU A 207 -21.02 -9.53 -23.15
N PRO A 208 -20.71 -9.34 -24.45
CA PRO A 208 -20.71 -8.03 -25.08
C PRO A 208 -22.01 -7.27 -24.85
N GLY A 209 -21.95 -5.95 -24.79
CA GLY A 209 -23.11 -5.08 -24.56
C GLY A 209 -23.58 -5.10 -23.10
N LYS A 210 -24.77 -5.62 -22.83
CA LYS A 210 -25.41 -5.56 -21.51
C LYS A 210 -24.49 -6.09 -20.37
N GLY A 211 -23.74 -7.16 -20.60
CA GLY A 211 -22.84 -7.72 -19.61
C GLY A 211 -21.67 -6.79 -19.27
N GLU A 212 -21.12 -6.10 -20.26
CA GLU A 212 -20.08 -5.07 -20.05
C GLU A 212 -20.63 -3.83 -19.34
N ASP A 213 -21.82 -3.35 -19.73
CA ASP A 213 -22.45 -2.18 -19.10
C ASP A 213 -22.75 -2.42 -17.62
N GLU A 214 -23.19 -3.61 -17.24
CA GLU A 214 -23.41 -3.97 -15.85
C GLU A 214 -22.10 -4.04 -15.05
N VAL A 215 -20.98 -4.45 -15.67
CA VAL A 215 -19.67 -4.39 -15.02
C VAL A 215 -19.26 -2.94 -14.80
N LEU A 216 -19.41 -2.08 -15.82
CA LEU A 216 -19.07 -0.65 -15.72
C LEU A 216 -19.92 0.07 -14.66
N GLU A 217 -21.22 -0.23 -14.56
CA GLU A 217 -22.11 0.28 -13.52
C GLU A 217 -21.65 -0.13 -12.13
N LEU A 218 -21.23 -1.37 -11.94
CA LEU A 218 -20.70 -1.86 -10.67
C LEU A 218 -19.40 -1.13 -10.32
N GLU A 219 -18.42 -1.11 -11.23
CA GLU A 219 -17.09 -0.51 -11.00
C GLU A 219 -17.18 0.99 -10.70
N SER A 220 -18.03 1.74 -11.40
CA SER A 220 -18.21 3.17 -11.14
C SER A 220 -18.73 3.45 -9.72
N SER A 221 -19.54 2.55 -9.18
CA SER A 221 -20.13 2.70 -7.84
C SER A 221 -19.23 2.23 -6.69
N VAL A 222 -18.20 1.42 -6.99
CA VAL A 222 -17.32 0.81 -5.96
C VAL A 222 -16.50 1.86 -5.23
N THR A 223 -15.99 2.90 -5.92
CA THR A 223 -15.19 3.96 -5.29
C THR A 223 -15.98 4.68 -4.18
N ALA A 224 -17.22 5.06 -4.47
CA ALA A 224 -18.09 5.72 -3.49
C ALA A 224 -18.47 4.78 -2.33
N MET A 225 -18.65 3.50 -2.62
CA MET A 225 -18.92 2.49 -1.59
C MET A 225 -17.68 2.28 -0.71
N ALA A 226 -16.50 2.10 -1.28
CA ALA A 226 -15.26 1.87 -0.54
C ALA A 226 -14.95 3.01 0.44
N ALA A 227 -15.16 4.26 0.02
CA ALA A 227 -14.94 5.44 0.87
C ALA A 227 -15.79 5.49 2.16
N ARG A 228 -16.85 4.66 2.26
CA ARG A 228 -17.73 4.59 3.43
C ARG A 228 -17.27 3.58 4.49
N PHE A 229 -16.28 2.75 4.18
CA PHE A 229 -15.85 1.66 5.04
C PHE A 229 -14.33 1.69 5.27
N PRO A 230 -13.82 1.18 6.40
CA PRO A 230 -12.40 0.94 6.60
C PRO A 230 -11.97 -0.28 5.77
N CYS A 231 -11.97 -0.12 4.45
CA CYS A 231 -11.65 -1.19 3.51
C CYS A 231 -10.65 -0.73 2.44
N VAL A 232 -10.02 -1.69 1.79
CA VAL A 232 -9.31 -1.49 0.53
C VAL A 232 -9.88 -2.46 -0.50
N VAL A 233 -10.25 -1.92 -1.65
CA VAL A 233 -10.77 -2.69 -2.78
C VAL A 233 -9.71 -2.77 -3.85
N VAL A 234 -9.34 -3.98 -4.23
CA VAL A 234 -8.42 -4.27 -5.34
C VAL A 234 -9.21 -5.00 -6.43
N CYS A 235 -9.32 -4.41 -7.61
CA CYS A 235 -9.91 -5.04 -8.78
C CYS A 235 -8.80 -5.59 -9.68
N MET A 236 -8.74 -6.90 -9.85
CA MET A 236 -7.78 -7.60 -10.70
C MET A 236 -8.36 -7.82 -12.09
N TYR A 237 -7.70 -7.30 -13.10
CA TYR A 237 -8.13 -7.37 -14.50
C TYR A 237 -7.20 -8.25 -15.32
N ASP A 238 -7.76 -9.29 -15.92
CA ASP A 238 -7.05 -10.17 -16.87
C ASP A 238 -6.99 -9.48 -18.24
N VAL A 239 -5.83 -8.92 -18.58
CA VAL A 239 -5.66 -8.18 -19.85
C VAL A 239 -5.69 -9.08 -21.09
N ASN A 240 -5.55 -10.41 -20.92
CA ASN A 240 -5.59 -11.34 -22.05
C ASN A 240 -7.02 -11.67 -22.48
N THR A 241 -8.00 -11.52 -21.57
CA THR A 241 -9.38 -11.96 -21.80
C THR A 241 -10.41 -10.85 -21.80
N LEU A 242 -10.09 -9.72 -21.17
CA LEU A 242 -11.00 -8.58 -21.10
C LEU A 242 -10.94 -7.73 -22.38
N PRO A 243 -12.10 -7.31 -22.92
CA PRO A 243 -12.12 -6.38 -24.06
C PRO A 243 -11.57 -5.02 -23.68
N GLY A 244 -10.93 -4.36 -24.63
CA GLY A 244 -10.30 -3.05 -24.43
C GLY A 244 -11.24 -1.99 -23.83
N ARG A 245 -12.55 -2.05 -24.12
CA ARG A 245 -13.55 -1.16 -23.53
C ARG A 245 -13.62 -1.30 -22.01
N LEU A 246 -13.58 -2.53 -21.47
CA LEU A 246 -13.58 -2.76 -20.03
C LEU A 246 -12.25 -2.37 -19.39
N ILE A 247 -11.13 -2.59 -20.07
CA ILE A 247 -9.82 -2.15 -19.58
C ILE A 247 -9.78 -0.63 -19.47
N MET A 248 -10.22 0.09 -20.51
CA MET A 248 -10.19 1.55 -20.51
C MET A 248 -11.25 2.15 -19.57
N LYS A 249 -12.51 1.81 -19.76
CA LYS A 249 -13.60 2.40 -18.99
C LYS A 249 -13.75 1.82 -17.59
N GLY A 250 -13.69 0.50 -17.45
CA GLY A 250 -13.80 -0.15 -16.16
C GLY A 250 -12.51 -0.10 -15.35
N GLY A 251 -11.34 -0.26 -15.99
CA GLY A 251 -10.06 -0.25 -15.32
C GLY A 251 -9.54 1.16 -15.04
N PHE A 252 -9.32 1.95 -16.08
CA PHE A 252 -8.68 3.26 -15.91
C PHE A 252 -9.64 4.36 -15.46
N GLU A 253 -10.86 4.46 -16.02
CA GLU A 253 -11.73 5.59 -15.72
C GLU A 253 -12.39 5.51 -14.33
N THR A 254 -12.51 4.33 -13.71
CA THR A 254 -13.25 4.16 -12.43
C THR A 254 -12.35 4.02 -11.19
N HIS A 255 -11.05 3.82 -11.35
CA HIS A 255 -10.14 3.56 -10.23
C HIS A 255 -9.22 4.74 -9.94
N PRO A 256 -9.29 5.35 -8.74
CA PRO A 256 -8.41 6.47 -8.35
C PRO A 256 -6.94 6.10 -8.30
N LEU A 257 -6.63 4.83 -7.97
CA LEU A 257 -5.28 4.33 -7.81
C LEU A 257 -5.01 3.15 -8.76
N ALA A 258 -3.76 3.01 -9.17
CA ALA A 258 -3.30 1.88 -9.99
C ALA A 258 -1.98 1.31 -9.47
N VAL A 259 -1.83 0.00 -9.56
CA VAL A 259 -0.53 -0.66 -9.39
C VAL A 259 0.14 -0.79 -10.75
N CYS A 260 1.24 -0.09 -10.93
CA CYS A 260 2.05 -0.09 -12.15
C CYS A 260 3.43 -0.65 -11.83
N GLY A 261 3.73 -1.83 -12.37
CA GLY A 261 4.96 -2.56 -12.06
C GLY A 261 5.01 -2.98 -10.58
N ASP A 262 5.89 -2.34 -9.82
CA ASP A 262 6.13 -2.61 -8.40
C ASP A 262 5.67 -1.47 -7.47
N LYS A 263 4.93 -0.50 -7.98
CA LYS A 263 4.50 0.71 -7.24
C LYS A 263 3.01 0.96 -7.33
N LEU A 264 2.46 1.40 -6.20
CA LEU A 264 1.15 2.03 -6.13
C LEU A 264 1.27 3.51 -6.50
N GLN A 265 0.39 4.01 -7.38
CA GLN A 265 0.40 5.41 -7.78
C GLN A 265 -1.01 5.93 -8.09
N PRO A 266 -1.23 7.25 -8.03
CA PRO A 266 -2.45 7.85 -8.53
C PRO A 266 -2.65 7.50 -10.00
N ASN A 267 -3.90 7.22 -10.35
CA ASN A 267 -4.27 6.94 -11.74
C ASN A 267 -4.65 8.24 -12.47
N PRO A 268 -3.84 8.72 -13.43
CA PRO A 268 -4.10 9.98 -14.11
C PRO A 268 -5.31 9.95 -15.06
N TYR A 269 -5.85 8.77 -15.33
CA TYR A 269 -7.01 8.58 -16.23
C TYR A 269 -8.33 8.41 -15.45
N TYR A 270 -8.28 8.47 -14.13
CA TYR A 270 -9.48 8.38 -13.30
C TYR A 270 -10.42 9.55 -13.56
N LEU A 271 -11.68 9.24 -13.83
CA LEU A 271 -12.77 10.20 -14.02
C LEU A 271 -13.71 10.10 -12.81
N PRO A 272 -13.60 11.01 -11.82
CA PRO A 272 -14.52 11.01 -10.69
C PRO A 272 -15.94 11.22 -11.18
N GLU A 273 -16.90 10.47 -10.62
CA GLU A 273 -18.30 10.76 -10.87
C GLU A 273 -18.62 12.21 -10.47
N PRO A 274 -19.44 12.93 -11.29
CA PRO A 274 -19.87 14.26 -10.89
C PRO A 274 -20.54 14.17 -9.52
N SER A 275 -19.98 14.85 -8.51
CA SER A 275 -20.62 14.96 -7.21
C SER A 275 -22.06 15.41 -7.43
N ALA A 276 -23.05 14.63 -6.98
CA ALA A 276 -24.44 15.04 -7.04
C ALA A 276 -24.56 16.43 -6.39
N PRO A 277 -25.28 17.38 -7.04
CA PRO A 277 -25.40 18.72 -6.48
C PRO A 277 -26.01 18.61 -5.06
N PRO A 278 -25.51 19.39 -4.09
CA PRO A 278 -26.06 19.36 -2.74
C PRO A 278 -27.53 19.77 -2.79
N GLY A 279 -28.44 18.83 -2.60
CA GLY A 279 -29.88 19.12 -2.52
C GLY A 279 -30.85 18.14 -3.15
N SER A 280 -30.44 17.00 -3.71
CA SER A 280 -31.39 16.02 -4.28
C SER A 280 -31.68 14.83 -3.36
N TYR A 281 -31.92 15.07 -2.06
CA TYR A 281 -32.68 14.12 -1.25
C TYR A 281 -34.15 14.45 -1.42
N VAL A 282 -34.82 13.82 -2.35
CA VAL A 282 -36.28 13.80 -2.40
C VAL A 282 -36.75 12.78 -1.34
N HIS A 283 -37.62 13.26 -0.48
CA HIS A 283 -38.29 12.58 0.63
C HIS A 283 -38.96 11.26 0.27
#